data_dca0cb3e72cd1f101bee22ae9e1eb5cf
#
_entry.id   dca0cb3e72cd1f101bee22ae9e1eb5cf
#
_cell.length_a   1.000
_cell.length_b   1.000
_cell.length_c   1.000
_cell.angle_alpha   90.00
_cell.angle_beta   90.00
_cell.angle_gamma   90.00
#
_symmetry.space_group_name_H-M   'P 1'
#
loop_
_entity.id
_entity.type
_entity.pdbx_description
1 polymer ?
#
loop_
_entity_poly.entity_id
_entity_poly.type
_entity_poly.pdbx_seq_one_letter_code
_entity_poly.pdbx_strand_id
1 'polypeptide(L)'
;MKIHHLNCGTDCPLGGALFDGRSVGPLGRIVCHCLLIETDADGLVLVDTGYGLADVHHPHRPPSPRITLPWRLMLNIRLRETETALRQVEALGFKAADVRHIVVTHLDFDHAGGLEDFSDATVHVMAREYDDATGPRASVVARNRWRPRQPDGVQQWQRYGARGEPWFGFDAVRDLTGLPPDILLVPLPGHTWGHAGVAVQTGEGWLLHAGDAYFYREEMRGARRRCTPGLRAYQRLMEVDARSRLLNQARLRELSIGRAGQVTIACAHDPVELERCQAGQPL
;
A
#
# COMPACT_ATOMS: atom_id res chain seq x y z
N MET A 1 3.69 6.23 -19.58
CA MET A 1 3.49 5.06 -18.70
C MET A 1 2.02 4.74 -18.61
N LYS A 2 1.64 3.46 -18.64
CA LYS A 2 0.27 2.98 -18.43
C LYS A 2 0.16 2.38 -17.04
N ILE A 3 -0.89 2.71 -16.30
CA ILE A 3 -1.10 2.25 -14.93
C ILE A 3 -2.34 1.37 -14.89
N HIS A 4 -2.19 0.18 -14.29
CA HIS A 4 -3.28 -0.72 -13.96
C HIS A 4 -3.53 -0.68 -12.45
N HIS A 5 -4.79 -0.55 -12.07
CA HIS A 5 -5.23 -0.55 -10.68
C HIS A 5 -5.73 -1.95 -10.29
N LEU A 6 -4.99 -2.63 -9.42
CA LEU A 6 -5.22 -4.01 -9.03
C LEU A 6 -5.84 -4.09 -7.63
N ASN A 7 -6.75 -5.04 -7.41
CA ASN A 7 -7.19 -5.42 -6.07
C ASN A 7 -6.40 -6.65 -5.62
N CYS A 8 -5.34 -6.47 -4.89
CA CYS A 8 -4.46 -7.57 -4.47
C CYS A 8 -4.82 -8.18 -3.10
N GLY A 9 -6.08 -8.06 -2.70
CA GLY A 9 -6.66 -8.66 -1.50
C GLY A 9 -7.94 -7.99 -1.06
N THR A 10 -8.80 -8.76 -0.41
CA THR A 10 -10.08 -8.26 0.12
C THR A 10 -10.25 -8.69 1.56
N ASP A 11 -10.55 -7.74 2.43
CA ASP A 11 -10.92 -7.95 3.82
C ASP A 11 -12.37 -7.57 4.05
N CYS A 12 -13.05 -8.34 4.90
CA CYS A 12 -14.47 -8.15 5.16
C CYS A 12 -14.76 -8.05 6.68
N PRO A 13 -14.24 -7.02 7.39
CA PRO A 13 -14.41 -6.90 8.82
C PRO A 13 -15.88 -6.78 9.23
N LEU A 14 -16.21 -7.26 10.44
CA LEU A 14 -17.53 -7.05 11.04
C LEU A 14 -17.74 -5.55 11.32
N GLY A 15 -18.96 -5.06 11.02
CA GLY A 15 -19.36 -3.67 11.24
C GLY A 15 -19.91 -2.98 9.98
N GLY A 16 -19.84 -3.61 8.81
CA GLY A 16 -20.43 -3.08 7.56
C GLY A 16 -20.00 -1.64 7.29
N ALA A 17 -20.98 -0.76 7.13
CA ALA A 17 -20.75 0.67 6.87
C ALA A 17 -19.95 1.40 7.97
N LEU A 18 -19.85 0.85 9.19
CA LEU A 18 -18.98 1.42 10.22
C LEU A 18 -17.49 1.32 9.82
N PHE A 19 -17.14 0.44 8.87
CA PHE A 19 -15.82 0.37 8.26
C PHE A 19 -15.79 1.11 6.92
N ASP A 20 -16.51 0.67 5.90
CA ASP A 20 -16.35 1.17 4.52
C ASP A 20 -17.27 2.34 4.15
N GLY A 21 -18.22 2.69 5.02
CA GLY A 21 -19.15 3.81 4.82
C GLY A 21 -20.26 3.53 3.81
N ARG A 22 -20.39 2.27 3.28
CA ARG A 22 -21.37 1.95 2.22
C ARG A 22 -22.08 0.60 2.33
N SER A 23 -21.47 -0.39 2.97
CA SER A 23 -22.04 -1.73 3.07
C SER A 23 -23.36 -1.73 3.82
N VAL A 24 -24.37 -2.39 3.25
CA VAL A 24 -25.70 -2.53 3.85
C VAL A 24 -25.75 -3.68 4.85
N GLY A 25 -24.88 -4.69 4.68
CA GLY A 25 -24.81 -5.89 5.54
C GLY A 25 -23.87 -5.73 6.74
N PRO A 26 -23.69 -6.82 7.52
CA PRO A 26 -22.85 -6.81 8.71
C PRO A 26 -21.35 -6.81 8.41
N LEU A 27 -20.95 -7.07 7.17
CA LEU A 27 -19.55 -7.09 6.74
C LEU A 27 -19.21 -5.84 5.94
N GLY A 28 -18.13 -5.17 6.30
CA GLY A 28 -17.52 -4.14 5.49
C GLY A 28 -16.70 -4.74 4.35
N ARG A 29 -16.19 -3.89 3.47
CA ARG A 29 -15.23 -4.25 2.42
C ARG A 29 -14.04 -3.29 2.47
N ILE A 30 -12.85 -3.86 2.58
CA ILE A 30 -11.55 -3.21 2.50
C ILE A 30 -10.78 -3.93 1.40
N VAL A 31 -10.00 -3.23 0.62
CA VAL A 31 -9.22 -3.77 -0.52
C VAL A 31 -7.73 -3.57 -0.26
N CYS A 32 -6.88 -4.31 -0.97
CA CYS A 32 -5.45 -4.03 -1.08
C CYS A 32 -5.20 -3.48 -2.48
N HIS A 33 -5.33 -2.17 -2.64
CA HIS A 33 -5.12 -1.49 -3.91
C HIS A 33 -3.62 -1.44 -4.20
N CYS A 34 -3.20 -2.09 -5.26
CA CYS A 34 -1.84 -2.08 -5.78
C CYS A 34 -1.83 -1.46 -7.18
N LEU A 35 -0.66 -0.99 -7.65
CA LEU A 35 -0.50 -0.51 -9.02
C LEU A 35 0.44 -1.44 -9.78
N LEU A 36 0.11 -1.72 -11.05
CA LEU A 36 1.07 -2.24 -12.01
C LEU A 36 1.33 -1.16 -13.06
N ILE A 37 2.57 -0.77 -13.22
CA ILE A 37 3.01 0.31 -14.10
C ILE A 37 3.80 -0.30 -15.25
N GLU A 38 3.34 -0.08 -16.49
CA GLU A 38 4.09 -0.37 -17.70
C GLU A 38 5.03 0.81 -17.99
N THR A 39 6.35 0.60 -17.80
CA THR A 39 7.36 1.60 -18.17
C THR A 39 7.83 1.39 -19.61
N ASP A 40 8.42 2.41 -20.21
CA ASP A 40 8.87 2.33 -21.60
C ASP A 40 10.16 1.51 -21.80
N ALA A 41 11.03 1.44 -20.77
CA ALA A 41 12.35 0.82 -20.87
C ALA A 41 12.70 -0.14 -19.72
N ASP A 42 12.10 0.03 -18.54
CA ASP A 42 12.55 -0.61 -17.31
C ASP A 42 11.70 -1.84 -16.89
N GLY A 43 10.84 -2.31 -17.79
CA GLY A 43 9.93 -3.42 -17.54
C GLY A 43 8.72 -3.01 -16.72
N LEU A 44 8.12 -3.96 -15.99
CA LEU A 44 6.97 -3.70 -15.14
C LEU A 44 7.42 -3.30 -13.73
N VAL A 45 6.70 -2.34 -13.16
CA VAL A 45 6.86 -1.90 -11.78
C VAL A 45 5.58 -2.15 -11.00
N LEU A 46 5.64 -2.89 -9.89
CA LEU A 46 4.54 -2.99 -8.94
C LEU A 46 4.68 -1.95 -7.83
N VAL A 47 3.58 -1.36 -7.42
CA VAL A 47 3.46 -0.61 -6.15
C VAL A 47 2.64 -1.47 -5.21
N ASP A 48 3.28 -1.96 -4.16
CA ASP A 48 2.80 -2.99 -3.24
C ASP A 48 2.43 -4.31 -3.95
N THR A 49 2.18 -5.36 -3.19
CA THR A 49 1.88 -6.71 -3.73
C THR A 49 0.64 -7.34 -3.11
N GLY A 50 0.05 -6.72 -2.11
CA GLY A 50 -1.08 -7.32 -1.39
C GLY A 50 -0.72 -8.65 -0.71
N TYR A 51 -1.69 -9.55 -0.65
CA TYR A 51 -1.46 -10.95 -0.24
C TYR A 51 -0.85 -11.75 -1.39
N GLY A 52 0.10 -12.64 -1.05
CA GLY A 52 0.77 -13.50 -2.03
C GLY A 52 0.17 -14.89 -2.15
N LEU A 53 0.62 -15.66 -3.14
CA LEU A 53 0.22 -17.06 -3.35
C LEU A 53 0.49 -17.93 -2.11
N ALA A 54 1.60 -17.68 -1.42
CA ALA A 54 1.92 -18.45 -0.22
C ALA A 54 0.96 -18.13 0.95
N ASP A 55 0.33 -16.97 0.98
CA ASP A 55 -0.73 -16.67 1.95
C ASP A 55 -1.99 -17.47 1.68
N VAL A 56 -2.31 -17.67 0.41
CA VAL A 56 -3.46 -18.45 -0.05
C VAL A 56 -3.26 -19.94 0.20
N HIS A 57 -2.12 -20.48 -0.27
CA HIS A 57 -1.89 -21.92 -0.27
C HIS A 57 -1.28 -22.45 1.04
N HIS A 58 -0.51 -21.64 1.75
CA HIS A 58 0.23 -22.04 2.94
C HIS A 58 0.05 -21.06 4.12
N PRO A 59 -1.19 -20.71 4.51
CA PRO A 59 -1.45 -19.70 5.54
C PRO A 59 -0.87 -20.06 6.92
N HIS A 60 -0.57 -21.34 7.15
CA HIS A 60 -0.07 -21.91 8.41
C HIS A 60 1.38 -22.44 8.31
N ARG A 61 2.17 -21.96 7.36
CA ARG A 61 3.55 -22.42 7.15
C ARG A 61 4.41 -22.24 8.42
N PRO A 62 5.01 -23.35 8.94
CA PRO A 62 5.93 -23.27 10.08
C PRO A 62 7.18 -22.39 9.78
N PRO A 63 7.79 -21.76 10.79
CA PRO A 63 7.57 -21.93 12.22
C PRO A 63 6.41 -21.08 12.80
N SER A 64 5.85 -20.16 12.04
CA SER A 64 4.74 -19.30 12.47
C SER A 64 3.75 -19.10 11.32
N PRO A 65 2.45 -18.86 11.60
CA PRO A 65 1.49 -18.56 10.56
C PRO A 65 1.89 -17.28 9.82
N ARG A 66 1.67 -17.25 8.50
CA ARG A 66 1.96 -16.07 7.67
C ARG A 66 1.13 -14.85 8.10
N ILE A 67 -0.11 -15.09 8.46
CA ILE A 67 -1.01 -14.10 9.06
C ILE A 67 -1.56 -14.70 10.35
N THR A 68 -1.36 -14.01 11.46
CA THR A 68 -1.79 -14.52 12.76
C THR A 68 -3.30 -14.58 12.89
N LEU A 69 -3.81 -15.53 13.69
CA LEU A 69 -5.24 -15.74 13.86
C LEU A 69 -6.01 -14.48 14.30
N PRO A 70 -5.52 -13.64 15.21
CA PRO A 70 -6.21 -12.40 15.58
C PRO A 70 -6.48 -11.49 14.38
N TRP A 71 -5.49 -11.28 13.48
CA TRP A 71 -5.66 -10.48 12.26
C TRP A 71 -6.64 -11.12 11.29
N ARG A 72 -6.52 -12.44 11.07
CA ARG A 72 -7.46 -13.16 10.19
C ARG A 72 -8.91 -13.04 10.64
N LEU A 73 -9.15 -13.11 11.95
CA LEU A 73 -10.51 -12.97 12.51
C LEU A 73 -10.99 -11.53 12.50
N MET A 74 -10.14 -10.58 12.89
CA MET A 74 -10.51 -9.16 12.98
C MET A 74 -10.82 -8.59 11.60
N LEU A 75 -9.97 -8.86 10.61
CA LEU A 75 -10.13 -8.38 9.25
C LEU A 75 -11.03 -9.27 8.40
N ASN A 76 -11.27 -10.52 8.83
CA ASN A 76 -12.04 -11.51 8.06
C ASN A 76 -11.52 -11.64 6.63
N ILE A 77 -10.21 -11.88 6.52
CA ILE A 77 -9.42 -11.86 5.29
C ILE A 77 -9.94 -12.90 4.29
N ARG A 78 -10.13 -12.49 3.04
CA ARG A 78 -10.56 -13.33 1.92
C ARG A 78 -9.36 -13.66 1.04
N LEU A 79 -8.65 -14.73 1.36
CA LEU A 79 -7.49 -15.18 0.59
C LEU A 79 -7.98 -15.86 -0.70
N ARG A 80 -8.07 -15.09 -1.78
CA ARG A 80 -8.44 -15.57 -3.12
C ARG A 80 -7.23 -15.55 -4.03
N GLU A 81 -6.94 -16.67 -4.67
CA GLU A 81 -5.78 -16.78 -5.57
C GLU A 81 -5.88 -15.78 -6.73
N THR A 82 -7.07 -15.57 -7.28
CA THR A 82 -7.32 -14.64 -8.37
C THR A 82 -7.10 -13.17 -8.00
N GLU A 83 -7.07 -12.85 -6.70
CA GLU A 83 -6.76 -11.51 -6.19
C GLU A 83 -5.26 -11.32 -5.91
N THR A 84 -4.40 -12.32 -6.04
CA THR A 84 -2.96 -12.11 -5.87
C THR A 84 -2.38 -11.26 -7.01
N ALA A 85 -1.37 -10.43 -6.71
CA ALA A 85 -0.73 -9.60 -7.73
C ALA A 85 -0.22 -10.44 -8.90
N LEU A 86 0.38 -11.61 -8.62
CA LEU A 86 0.88 -12.50 -9.66
C LEU A 86 -0.22 -12.94 -10.62
N ARG A 87 -1.38 -13.40 -10.13
CA ARG A 87 -2.47 -13.85 -11.00
C ARG A 87 -3.06 -12.73 -11.83
N GLN A 88 -3.08 -11.51 -11.31
CA GLN A 88 -3.55 -10.36 -12.07
C GLN A 88 -2.52 -9.91 -13.11
N VAL A 89 -1.22 -9.97 -12.82
CA VAL A 89 -0.15 -9.75 -13.81
C VAL A 89 -0.27 -10.77 -14.96
N GLU A 90 -0.46 -12.06 -14.64
CA GLU A 90 -0.68 -13.11 -15.64
C GLU A 90 -1.96 -12.89 -16.47
N ALA A 91 -3.05 -12.46 -15.85
CA ALA A 91 -4.31 -12.16 -16.53
C ALA A 91 -4.20 -10.98 -17.50
N LEU A 92 -3.26 -10.07 -17.27
CA LEU A 92 -2.93 -8.97 -18.19
C LEU A 92 -2.00 -9.41 -19.33
N GLY A 93 -1.57 -10.69 -19.37
CA GLY A 93 -0.73 -11.26 -20.42
C GLY A 93 0.78 -11.17 -20.15
N PHE A 94 1.19 -10.77 -18.95
CA PHE A 94 2.58 -10.67 -18.54
C PHE A 94 3.02 -11.90 -17.74
N LYS A 95 4.33 -12.00 -17.48
CA LYS A 95 4.93 -13.03 -16.62
C LYS A 95 5.47 -12.41 -15.34
N ALA A 96 5.63 -13.21 -14.29
CA ALA A 96 6.28 -12.75 -13.05
C ALA A 96 7.66 -12.12 -13.32
N ALA A 97 8.44 -12.69 -14.23
CA ALA A 97 9.79 -12.20 -14.58
C ALA A 97 9.79 -10.85 -15.33
N ASP A 98 8.65 -10.40 -15.86
CA ASP A 98 8.52 -9.08 -16.48
C ASP A 98 8.43 -7.97 -15.43
N VAL A 99 8.05 -8.32 -14.18
CA VAL A 99 8.09 -7.42 -13.03
C VAL A 99 9.54 -7.30 -12.56
N ARG A 100 10.18 -6.21 -12.90
CA ARG A 100 11.59 -5.94 -12.58
C ARG A 100 11.77 -5.19 -11.27
N HIS A 101 10.77 -4.43 -10.88
CA HIS A 101 10.83 -3.59 -9.69
C HIS A 101 9.52 -3.68 -8.90
N ILE A 102 9.64 -3.67 -7.58
CA ILE A 102 8.51 -3.53 -6.65
C ILE A 102 8.82 -2.36 -5.73
N VAL A 103 7.94 -1.38 -5.67
CA VAL A 103 8.06 -0.25 -4.76
C VAL A 103 7.05 -0.46 -3.64
N VAL A 104 7.51 -0.75 -2.43
CA VAL A 104 6.60 -0.95 -1.29
C VAL A 104 6.38 0.34 -0.52
N THR A 105 5.13 0.62 -0.22
CA THR A 105 4.76 1.74 0.66
C THR A 105 5.23 1.48 2.09
N HIS A 106 5.09 0.25 2.54
CA HIS A 106 5.57 -0.29 3.82
C HIS A 106 5.55 -1.83 3.82
N LEU A 107 5.94 -2.47 4.92
CA LEU A 107 6.13 -3.92 4.95
C LEU A 107 5.05 -4.67 5.75
N ASP A 108 3.86 -4.12 5.93
CA ASP A 108 2.74 -4.88 6.50
C ASP A 108 2.35 -6.06 5.60
N PHE A 109 1.78 -7.09 6.19
CA PHE A 109 1.54 -8.36 5.52
C PHE A 109 0.59 -8.27 4.32
N ASP A 110 -0.27 -7.28 4.28
CA ASP A 110 -1.25 -7.01 3.24
C ASP A 110 -0.74 -6.03 2.15
N HIS A 111 0.49 -5.57 2.26
CA HIS A 111 1.21 -4.80 1.25
C HIS A 111 2.40 -5.55 0.65
N ALA A 112 3.09 -6.34 1.46
CA ALA A 112 4.31 -7.04 1.09
C ALA A 112 4.15 -8.57 1.08
N GLY A 113 2.91 -9.06 1.07
CA GLY A 113 2.61 -10.49 1.15
C GLY A 113 3.05 -11.28 -0.07
N GLY A 114 2.98 -10.67 -1.24
CA GLY A 114 3.31 -11.28 -2.52
C GLY A 114 4.75 -11.05 -2.99
N LEU A 115 5.66 -10.49 -2.18
CA LEU A 115 7.05 -10.23 -2.61
C LEU A 115 7.76 -11.48 -3.11
N GLU A 116 7.55 -12.64 -2.47
CA GLU A 116 8.17 -13.90 -2.87
C GLU A 116 7.65 -14.47 -4.19
N ASP A 117 6.50 -13.99 -4.69
CA ASP A 117 5.95 -14.39 -5.99
C ASP A 117 6.74 -13.77 -7.16
N PHE A 118 7.60 -12.78 -6.88
CA PHE A 118 8.41 -12.03 -7.85
C PHE A 118 9.89 -12.04 -7.45
N SER A 119 10.48 -13.23 -7.37
CA SER A 119 11.85 -13.42 -6.84
C SER A 119 12.95 -12.66 -7.58
N ASP A 120 12.74 -12.33 -8.85
CA ASP A 120 13.73 -11.63 -9.69
C ASP A 120 13.63 -10.11 -9.59
N ALA A 121 12.59 -9.58 -8.94
CA ALA A 121 12.37 -8.15 -8.81
C ALA A 121 13.29 -7.51 -7.77
N THR A 122 13.75 -6.30 -8.06
CA THR A 122 14.37 -5.41 -7.06
C THR A 122 13.30 -4.75 -6.23
N VAL A 123 13.36 -4.88 -4.90
CA VAL A 123 12.38 -4.27 -3.98
C VAL A 123 12.93 -2.95 -3.44
N HIS A 124 12.19 -1.87 -3.66
CA HIS A 124 12.49 -0.51 -3.22
C HIS A 124 11.69 -0.20 -1.95
N VAL A 125 12.37 0.23 -0.91
CA VAL A 125 11.76 0.48 0.41
C VAL A 125 12.48 1.61 1.14
N MET A 126 11.77 2.32 2.02
CA MET A 126 12.42 3.23 2.95
C MET A 126 13.32 2.46 3.91
N ALA A 127 14.57 2.90 4.11
CA ALA A 127 15.54 2.24 4.99
C ALA A 127 14.98 2.03 6.40
N ARG A 128 14.28 3.03 6.93
CA ARG A 128 13.66 2.95 8.24
C ARG A 128 12.59 1.84 8.32
N GLU A 129 11.81 1.63 7.26
CA GLU A 129 10.81 0.56 7.22
C GLU A 129 11.46 -0.82 7.26
N TYR A 130 12.49 -1.00 6.43
CA TYR A 130 13.26 -2.24 6.40
C TYR A 130 13.89 -2.56 7.76
N ASP A 131 14.53 -1.57 8.38
CA ASP A 131 15.23 -1.73 9.67
C ASP A 131 14.23 -2.07 10.79
N ASP A 132 13.07 -1.42 10.84
CA ASP A 132 12.03 -1.70 11.84
C ASP A 132 11.38 -3.08 11.63
N ALA A 133 11.14 -3.48 10.37
CA ALA A 133 10.53 -4.76 10.05
C ALA A 133 11.47 -5.96 10.28
N THR A 134 12.77 -5.78 10.11
CA THR A 134 13.79 -6.83 10.29
C THR A 134 14.47 -6.81 11.67
N GLY A 135 14.33 -5.69 12.38
CA GLY A 135 14.91 -5.47 13.70
C GLY A 135 14.13 -6.08 14.87
N PRO A 136 14.51 -5.73 16.10
CA PRO A 136 13.82 -6.16 17.31
C PRO A 136 12.38 -5.63 17.37
N ARG A 137 11.41 -6.49 17.62
CA ARG A 137 9.97 -6.18 17.64
C ARG A 137 9.49 -5.88 19.05
N ALA A 138 9.47 -4.60 19.43
CA ALA A 138 9.22 -4.15 20.78
C ALA A 138 7.74 -4.26 21.23
N SER A 139 6.76 -4.23 20.29
CA SER A 139 5.34 -4.24 20.64
C SER A 139 4.60 -5.48 20.12
N VAL A 140 3.41 -5.76 20.68
CA VAL A 140 2.52 -6.82 20.19
C VAL A 140 2.08 -6.54 18.76
N VAL A 141 1.80 -5.28 18.42
CA VAL A 141 1.44 -4.87 17.07
C VAL A 141 2.60 -5.13 16.11
N ALA A 142 3.82 -4.69 16.43
CA ALA A 142 5.01 -4.92 15.62
C ALA A 142 5.29 -6.42 15.38
N ARG A 143 5.05 -7.26 16.39
CA ARG A 143 5.24 -8.72 16.26
C ARG A 143 4.24 -9.40 15.33
N ASN A 144 3.09 -8.80 15.14
CA ASN A 144 2.00 -9.39 14.34
C ASN A 144 1.84 -8.74 12.96
N ARG A 145 2.28 -7.48 12.78
CA ARG A 145 2.17 -6.77 11.50
C ARG A 145 3.22 -7.24 10.50
N TRP A 146 4.47 -7.45 10.95
CA TRP A 146 5.56 -7.88 10.10
C TRP A 146 5.82 -9.38 10.25
N ARG A 147 5.97 -10.07 9.14
CA ARG A 147 6.28 -11.50 9.14
C ARG A 147 7.76 -11.72 9.48
N PRO A 148 8.09 -12.73 10.30
CA PRO A 148 9.48 -13.02 10.66
C PRO A 148 10.40 -13.27 9.46
N ARG A 149 9.86 -13.85 8.38
CA ARG A 149 10.58 -14.29 7.19
C ARG A 149 10.13 -13.59 5.91
N GLN A 150 9.48 -12.44 6.01
CA GLN A 150 9.00 -11.70 4.85
C GLN A 150 10.11 -11.27 3.89
N PRO A 151 11.32 -10.90 4.35
CA PRO A 151 12.44 -10.60 3.47
C PRO A 151 13.10 -11.80 2.81
N ASP A 152 12.86 -13.03 3.30
CA ASP A 152 13.63 -14.25 2.89
C ASP A 152 13.48 -14.62 1.41
N GLY A 153 12.40 -14.22 0.74
CA GLY A 153 12.17 -14.48 -0.69
C GLY A 153 12.73 -13.41 -1.62
N VAL A 154 13.23 -12.30 -1.09
CA VAL A 154 13.68 -11.14 -1.86
C VAL A 154 15.19 -11.16 -1.99
N GLN A 155 15.69 -11.22 -3.24
CA GLN A 155 17.12 -11.28 -3.52
C GLN A 155 17.79 -9.90 -3.51
N GLN A 156 17.07 -8.85 -3.91
CA GLN A 156 17.63 -7.51 -4.08
C GLN A 156 16.76 -6.46 -3.38
N TRP A 157 17.37 -5.72 -2.46
CA TRP A 157 16.76 -4.59 -1.76
C TRP A 157 17.47 -3.29 -2.08
N GLN A 158 16.70 -2.28 -2.49
CA GLN A 158 17.13 -0.89 -2.56
C GLN A 158 16.49 -0.11 -1.42
N ARG A 159 17.33 0.41 -0.51
CA ARG A 159 16.87 1.09 0.70
C ARG A 159 17.17 2.59 0.63
N TYR A 160 16.16 3.41 0.88
CA TYR A 160 16.24 4.86 0.74
C TYR A 160 16.13 5.58 2.06
N GLY A 161 17.00 6.57 2.27
CA GLY A 161 16.86 7.53 3.38
C GLY A 161 15.75 8.55 3.09
N ALA A 162 15.29 9.24 4.15
CA ALA A 162 14.23 10.24 4.03
C ALA A 162 14.69 11.59 3.43
N ARG A 163 15.89 11.66 2.86
CA ARG A 163 16.41 12.87 2.20
C ARG A 163 16.15 12.78 0.70
N GLY A 164 15.63 13.85 0.13
CA GLY A 164 15.33 13.95 -1.29
C GLY A 164 15.03 15.40 -1.68
N GLU A 165 14.39 15.56 -2.83
CA GLU A 165 13.99 16.86 -3.35
C GLU A 165 12.55 17.20 -2.89
N PRO A 166 12.21 18.49 -2.69
CA PRO A 166 10.85 18.89 -2.40
C PRO A 166 9.87 18.55 -3.54
N TRP A 167 8.70 18.00 -3.19
CA TRP A 167 7.65 17.68 -4.12
C TRP A 167 6.29 18.09 -3.54
N PHE A 168 5.60 19.07 -4.13
CA PHE A 168 4.29 19.59 -3.71
C PHE A 168 4.15 19.86 -2.20
N GLY A 169 5.19 20.41 -1.58
CA GLY A 169 5.21 20.74 -0.15
C GLY A 169 5.65 19.59 0.78
N PHE A 170 6.02 18.42 0.24
CA PHE A 170 6.66 17.35 1.00
C PHE A 170 8.18 17.52 0.96
N ASP A 171 8.83 17.49 2.12
CA ASP A 171 10.25 17.83 2.28
C ASP A 171 11.21 16.70 1.93
N ALA A 172 10.70 15.48 1.76
CA ALA A 172 11.53 14.33 1.47
C ALA A 172 10.86 13.48 0.39
N VAL A 173 11.38 13.61 -0.82
CA VAL A 173 11.01 12.81 -1.98
C VAL A 173 12.28 12.17 -2.50
N ARG A 174 12.21 10.90 -2.91
CA ARG A 174 13.37 10.17 -3.38
C ARG A 174 13.12 9.55 -4.74
N ASP A 175 13.96 9.92 -5.74
CA ASP A 175 14.03 9.24 -7.01
C ASP A 175 14.57 7.82 -6.80
N LEU A 176 13.99 6.86 -7.48
CA LEU A 176 14.31 5.45 -7.29
C LEU A 176 15.43 5.03 -8.25
N THR A 177 16.49 4.47 -7.70
CA THR A 177 17.65 4.02 -8.48
C THR A 177 17.25 2.93 -9.47
N GLY A 178 17.51 3.13 -10.76
CA GLY A 178 17.16 2.18 -11.82
C GLY A 178 15.71 2.25 -12.28
N LEU A 179 14.96 3.26 -11.84
CA LEU A 179 13.62 3.57 -12.31
C LEU A 179 13.58 4.98 -12.93
N PRO A 180 12.60 5.26 -13.80
CA PRO A 180 12.45 6.58 -14.39
C PRO A 180 12.17 7.63 -13.31
N PRO A 181 12.55 8.90 -13.51
CA PRO A 181 12.35 9.98 -12.55
C PRO A 181 10.86 10.32 -12.31
N ASP A 182 10.01 9.70 -13.10
CA ASP A 182 8.55 9.81 -13.02
C ASP A 182 7.92 8.95 -11.91
N ILE A 183 8.71 8.14 -11.19
CA ILE A 183 8.28 7.31 -10.06
C ILE A 183 9.08 7.72 -8.82
N LEU A 184 8.40 8.22 -7.79
CA LEU A 184 9.01 8.77 -6.58
C LEU A 184 8.50 8.05 -5.33
N LEU A 185 9.35 7.89 -4.31
CA LEU A 185 8.92 7.58 -2.93
C LEU A 185 8.73 8.88 -2.15
N VAL A 186 7.56 9.06 -1.57
CA VAL A 186 7.19 10.23 -0.76
C VAL A 186 7.03 9.79 0.70
N PRO A 187 7.97 10.11 1.60
CA PRO A 187 7.88 9.71 3.01
C PRO A 187 6.62 10.26 3.70
N LEU A 188 5.84 9.37 4.27
CA LEU A 188 4.58 9.67 4.98
C LEU A 188 4.55 8.92 6.34
N PRO A 189 5.51 9.17 7.24
CA PRO A 189 5.57 8.44 8.51
C PRO A 189 4.32 8.66 9.35
N GLY A 190 4.00 7.66 10.18
CA GLY A 190 2.88 7.72 11.13
C GLY A 190 2.14 6.40 11.26
N HIS A 191 1.76 5.74 10.18
CA HIS A 191 1.27 4.36 10.18
C HIS A 191 2.40 3.40 10.58
N THR A 192 3.53 3.47 9.89
CA THR A 192 4.85 3.02 10.34
C THR A 192 5.83 4.19 10.31
N TRP A 193 7.02 4.02 10.91
CA TRP A 193 8.06 5.06 10.86
C TRP A 193 8.67 5.21 9.47
N GLY A 194 8.70 4.14 8.70
CA GLY A 194 9.24 4.13 7.34
C GLY A 194 8.19 4.17 6.25
N HIS A 195 6.91 4.33 6.57
CA HIS A 195 5.83 4.41 5.60
C HIS A 195 6.05 5.54 4.58
N ALA A 196 5.81 5.25 3.30
CA ALA A 196 5.88 6.21 2.20
C ALA A 196 4.70 6.03 1.24
N GLY A 197 4.33 7.08 0.54
CA GLY A 197 3.51 6.97 -0.67
C GLY A 197 4.40 6.79 -1.89
N VAL A 198 3.81 6.39 -3.01
CA VAL A 198 4.46 6.30 -4.31
C VAL A 198 3.77 7.25 -5.28
N ALA A 199 4.50 8.27 -5.74
CA ALA A 199 4.00 9.20 -6.75
C ALA A 199 4.45 8.74 -8.13
N VAL A 200 3.51 8.71 -9.08
CA VAL A 200 3.75 8.31 -10.47
C VAL A 200 3.27 9.43 -11.38
N GLN A 201 4.16 9.93 -12.24
CA GLN A 201 3.80 10.93 -13.24
C GLN A 201 3.08 10.27 -14.41
N THR A 202 1.92 10.78 -14.73
CA THR A 202 1.11 10.36 -15.88
C THR A 202 1.03 11.48 -16.90
N GLY A 203 0.45 11.21 -18.07
CA GLY A 203 0.17 12.26 -19.05
C GLY A 203 -0.83 13.32 -18.57
N GLU A 204 -1.57 13.05 -17.50
CA GLU A 204 -2.62 13.92 -16.94
C GLU A 204 -2.22 14.58 -15.61
N GLY A 205 -0.99 14.37 -15.14
CA GLY A 205 -0.50 14.87 -13.85
C GLY A 205 0.12 13.76 -13.00
N TRP A 206 0.08 13.91 -11.71
CA TRP A 206 0.63 12.93 -10.77
C TRP A 206 -0.47 12.07 -10.14
N LEU A 207 -0.26 10.76 -10.08
CA LEU A 207 -1.00 9.86 -9.21
C LEU A 207 -0.14 9.56 -7.98
N LEU A 208 -0.62 9.92 -6.78
CA LEU A 208 -0.01 9.53 -5.52
C LEU A 208 -0.78 8.36 -4.92
N HIS A 209 -0.20 7.17 -4.93
CA HIS A 209 -0.64 6.05 -4.12
C HIS A 209 -0.14 6.28 -2.69
N ALA A 210 -1.03 6.69 -1.81
CA ALA A 210 -0.68 7.16 -0.47
C ALA A 210 -0.52 6.02 0.56
N GLY A 211 -0.62 4.75 0.14
CA GLY A 211 -0.56 3.59 1.04
C GLY A 211 -1.56 3.73 2.18
N ASP A 212 -1.06 3.59 3.40
CA ASP A 212 -1.81 3.62 4.66
C ASP A 212 -1.73 4.97 5.38
N ALA A 213 -1.35 6.04 4.67
CA ALA A 213 -1.42 7.39 5.23
C ALA A 213 -2.85 7.80 5.62
N TYR A 214 -3.86 7.26 4.91
CA TYR A 214 -5.28 7.33 5.24
C TYR A 214 -6.00 6.06 4.73
N PHE A 215 -7.26 5.85 5.16
CA PHE A 215 -8.00 4.62 4.85
C PHE A 215 -9.39 4.87 4.23
N TYR A 216 -9.83 6.11 4.21
CA TYR A 216 -11.19 6.45 3.80
C TYR A 216 -11.21 7.73 2.98
N ARG A 217 -11.78 7.66 1.78
CA ARG A 217 -11.86 8.76 0.81
C ARG A 217 -12.26 10.12 1.39
N GLU A 218 -13.19 10.16 2.38
CA GLU A 218 -13.64 11.42 2.97
C GLU A 218 -12.59 12.04 3.94
N GLU A 219 -11.48 11.37 4.19
CA GLU A 219 -10.36 11.96 4.92
C GLU A 219 -9.59 12.96 4.04
N MET A 220 -9.70 12.81 2.69
CA MET A 220 -9.03 13.68 1.70
C MET A 220 -9.97 14.72 1.08
N ARG A 221 -11.28 14.50 1.15
CA ARG A 221 -12.29 15.39 0.54
C ARG A 221 -12.82 16.42 1.52
N GLY A 222 -12.81 17.67 1.12
CA GLY A 222 -13.37 18.77 1.91
C GLY A 222 -12.49 19.31 3.05
N ALA A 223 -12.91 20.41 3.63
CA ALA A 223 -12.13 21.18 4.61
C ALA A 223 -11.91 20.45 5.96
N ARG A 224 -12.76 19.50 6.29
CA ARG A 224 -12.68 18.75 7.55
C ARG A 224 -12.52 17.27 7.27
N ARG A 225 -11.58 16.66 7.97
CA ARG A 225 -11.38 15.21 7.97
C ARG A 225 -12.63 14.47 8.46
N ARG A 226 -13.13 13.54 7.66
CA ARG A 226 -14.19 12.60 8.04
C ARG A 226 -13.66 11.16 7.90
N CYS A 227 -13.91 10.32 8.88
CA CYS A 227 -13.53 8.91 8.84
C CYS A 227 -14.61 8.10 9.54
N THR A 228 -14.89 6.91 9.03
CA THR A 228 -15.80 5.98 9.66
C THR A 228 -15.30 5.56 11.06
N PRO A 229 -16.19 5.23 12.00
CA PRO A 229 -15.77 4.86 13.35
C PRO A 229 -14.83 3.64 13.40
N GLY A 230 -15.10 2.61 12.58
CA GLY A 230 -14.29 1.40 12.52
C GLY A 230 -12.87 1.68 11.99
N LEU A 231 -12.75 2.36 10.85
CA LEU A 231 -11.45 2.73 10.30
C LEU A 231 -10.70 3.71 11.20
N ARG A 232 -11.39 4.61 11.88
CA ARG A 232 -10.75 5.49 12.87
C ARG A 232 -10.14 4.71 14.03
N ALA A 233 -10.86 3.70 14.54
CA ALA A 233 -10.34 2.83 15.59
C ALA A 233 -9.17 1.99 15.08
N TYR A 234 -9.30 1.42 13.87
CA TYR A 234 -8.24 0.63 13.23
C TYR A 234 -6.95 1.45 13.00
N GLN A 235 -7.06 2.65 12.43
CA GLN A 235 -5.91 3.53 12.27
C GLN A 235 -5.19 3.82 13.58
N ARG A 236 -5.94 4.05 14.69
CA ARG A 236 -5.35 4.26 16.02
C ARG A 236 -4.65 3.02 16.58
N LEU A 237 -5.17 1.84 16.27
CA LEU A 237 -4.54 0.57 16.66
C LEU A 237 -3.21 0.36 15.92
N MET A 238 -3.17 0.73 14.65
CA MET A 238 -2.05 0.44 13.75
C MET A 238 -0.98 1.52 13.73
N GLU A 239 -1.29 2.78 14.06
CA GLU A 239 -0.33 3.87 14.00
C GLU A 239 0.81 3.72 15.01
N VAL A 240 2.03 4.04 14.57
CA VAL A 240 3.20 4.14 15.48
C VAL A 240 3.36 5.56 16.01
N ASP A 241 2.88 6.56 15.26
CA ASP A 241 2.89 7.97 15.67
C ASP A 241 1.65 8.73 15.14
N ALA A 242 0.72 8.99 16.07
CA ALA A 242 -0.51 9.71 15.78
C ALA A 242 -0.26 11.14 15.26
N ARG A 243 0.77 11.81 15.79
CA ARG A 243 1.07 13.20 15.41
C ARG A 243 1.51 13.28 13.96
N SER A 244 2.48 12.48 13.56
CA SER A 244 2.98 12.42 12.18
C SER A 244 1.89 12.00 11.21
N ARG A 245 1.10 10.95 11.55
CA ARG A 245 -0.02 10.50 10.70
C ARG A 245 -1.03 11.63 10.45
N LEU A 246 -1.49 12.28 11.51
CA LEU A 246 -2.49 13.36 11.38
C LEU A 246 -1.95 14.57 10.63
N LEU A 247 -0.67 14.91 10.82
CA LEU A 247 0.00 15.97 10.08
C LEU A 247 0.06 15.62 8.58
N ASN A 248 0.50 14.41 8.24
CA ASN A 248 0.56 13.96 6.84
C ASN A 248 -0.83 13.88 6.21
N GLN A 249 -1.86 13.41 6.93
CA GLN A 249 -3.24 13.45 6.43
C GLN A 249 -3.72 14.89 6.15
N ALA A 250 -3.34 15.86 6.99
CA ALA A 250 -3.69 17.27 6.75
C ALA A 250 -3.00 17.80 5.48
N ARG A 251 -1.71 17.54 5.32
CA ARG A 251 -0.91 17.92 4.13
C ARG A 251 -1.44 17.28 2.85
N LEU A 252 -1.75 15.97 2.89
CA LEU A 252 -2.33 15.25 1.75
C LEU A 252 -3.70 15.82 1.36
N ARG A 253 -4.54 16.18 2.33
CA ARG A 253 -5.84 16.81 2.07
C ARG A 253 -5.67 18.20 1.46
N GLU A 254 -4.74 19.00 1.96
CA GLU A 254 -4.41 20.30 1.38
C GLU A 254 -3.91 20.15 -0.06
N LEU A 255 -3.06 19.15 -0.33
CA LEU A 255 -2.59 18.83 -1.66
C LEU A 255 -3.75 18.42 -2.59
N SER A 256 -4.61 17.50 -2.14
CA SER A 256 -5.77 17.01 -2.91
C SER A 256 -6.72 18.15 -3.29
N ILE A 257 -6.97 19.09 -2.39
CA ILE A 257 -7.87 20.23 -2.64
C ILE A 257 -7.16 21.34 -3.44
N GLY A 258 -5.96 21.71 -3.03
CA GLY A 258 -5.23 22.86 -3.58
C GLY A 258 -4.58 22.60 -4.93
N ARG A 259 -4.40 21.34 -5.31
CA ARG A 259 -3.77 20.89 -6.57
C ARG A 259 -4.64 19.89 -7.33
N ALA A 260 -5.97 19.96 -7.15
CA ALA A 260 -6.91 19.20 -7.95
C ALA A 260 -6.62 19.41 -9.44
N GLY A 261 -6.54 18.31 -10.21
CA GLY A 261 -6.13 18.33 -11.61
C GLY A 261 -4.61 18.31 -11.87
N GLN A 262 -3.77 18.45 -10.83
CA GLN A 262 -2.32 18.23 -10.94
C GLN A 262 -1.89 16.94 -10.21
N VAL A 263 -2.54 16.65 -9.07
CA VAL A 263 -2.25 15.47 -8.25
C VAL A 263 -3.55 14.78 -7.88
N THR A 264 -3.67 13.52 -8.28
CA THR A 264 -4.72 12.59 -7.83
C THR A 264 -4.16 11.75 -6.70
N ILE A 265 -4.89 11.56 -5.60
CA ILE A 265 -4.44 10.80 -4.43
C ILE A 265 -5.41 9.65 -4.19
N ALA A 266 -4.88 8.42 -4.07
CA ALA A 266 -5.61 7.22 -3.67
C ALA A 266 -4.91 6.53 -2.50
N CYS A 267 -5.68 5.93 -1.58
CA CYS A 267 -5.13 5.06 -0.54
C CYS A 267 -5.20 3.57 -0.94
N ALA A 268 -4.57 2.74 -0.11
CA ALA A 268 -4.55 1.30 -0.35
C ALA A 268 -5.89 0.59 -0.04
N HIS A 269 -6.76 1.18 0.78
CA HIS A 269 -7.84 0.42 1.43
C HIS A 269 -9.27 0.87 1.13
N ASP A 270 -9.46 1.96 0.39
CA ASP A 270 -10.82 2.43 0.04
C ASP A 270 -11.32 1.77 -1.26
N PRO A 271 -12.36 0.90 -1.18
CA PRO A 271 -12.87 0.21 -2.35
C PRO A 271 -13.53 1.15 -3.39
N VAL A 272 -13.99 2.34 -2.97
CA VAL A 272 -14.58 3.31 -3.89
C VAL A 272 -13.51 4.03 -4.69
N GLU A 273 -12.37 4.36 -4.06
CA GLU A 273 -11.23 4.93 -4.77
C GLU A 273 -10.68 3.94 -5.81
N LEU A 274 -10.49 2.68 -5.43
CA LEU A 274 -10.07 1.64 -6.37
C LEU A 274 -11.04 1.49 -7.54
N GLU A 275 -12.34 1.37 -7.28
CA GLU A 275 -13.38 1.23 -8.32
C GLU A 275 -13.39 2.42 -9.29
N ARG A 276 -13.22 3.65 -8.80
CA ARG A 276 -13.11 4.85 -9.62
C ARG A 276 -11.84 4.86 -10.47
N CYS A 277 -10.69 4.53 -9.87
CA CYS A 277 -9.43 4.40 -10.59
C CYS A 277 -9.52 3.37 -11.72
N GLN A 278 -10.10 2.19 -11.47
CA GLN A 278 -10.30 1.14 -12.48
C GLN A 278 -11.24 1.59 -13.62
N ALA A 279 -12.20 2.45 -13.32
CA ALA A 279 -13.14 3.00 -14.29
C ALA A 279 -12.62 4.27 -15.00
N GLY A 280 -11.40 4.74 -14.70
CA GLY A 280 -10.87 6.01 -15.23
C GLY A 280 -11.68 7.23 -14.77
N GLN A 281 -12.33 7.15 -13.61
CA GLN A 281 -13.14 8.24 -13.07
C GLN A 281 -12.34 9.08 -12.07
N PRO A 282 -12.60 10.39 -11.99
CA PRO A 282 -11.90 11.25 -11.04
C PRO A 282 -12.19 10.84 -9.58
N LEU A 283 -11.18 10.96 -8.72
CA LEU A 283 -11.28 10.71 -7.27
C LEU A 283 -11.85 11.89 -6.50
#